data_ef30a7fdcc49aa52ff186fde7619938b
#
_entry.id   ef30a7fdcc49aa52ff186fde7619938b
#
_cell.length_a   1.000
_cell.length_b   1.000
_cell.length_c   1.000
_cell.angle_alpha   90.00
_cell.angle_beta   90.00
_cell.angle_gamma   90.00
#
_symmetry.space_group_name_H-M   'P 1'
#
loop_
_entity.id
_entity.type
_entity.pdbx_description
1 polymer ?
#
loop_
_entity_poly.entity_id
_entity_poly.type
_entity_poly.pdbx_seq_one_letter_code
_entity_poly.pdbx_strand_id
1 'polypeptide(L)'
;MSILKIARLGHPILQKKTSLVNKIPSSSIKQLINDMTETMLDAKGIGLAAPQVHISKQVMIFRIPKEDEEEEKNNTIEITALINPKISKVSEETNTQWEGCLSIPGMTGLVKRY
;
A
#
# COMPACT_ATOMS: atom_id res chain seq x y z
N MET A 1 -8.42 8.96 -14.61
CA MET A 1 -7.06 8.49 -14.31
C MET A 1 -6.24 9.65 -13.80
N SER A 2 -5.74 9.55 -12.58
CA SER A 2 -5.09 10.69 -11.93
C SER A 2 -3.97 10.23 -11.02
N ILE A 3 -2.86 10.95 -11.05
CA ILE A 3 -1.81 10.85 -10.06
C ILE A 3 -2.23 11.71 -8.87
N LEU A 4 -2.37 11.09 -7.71
CA LEU A 4 -2.82 11.73 -6.49
C LEU A 4 -1.64 12.25 -5.67
N LYS A 5 -1.88 13.26 -4.86
CA LYS A 5 -0.87 13.77 -3.95
C LYS A 5 -0.67 12.82 -2.78
N ILE A 6 0.59 12.48 -2.47
CA ILE A 6 0.93 11.61 -1.34
C ILE A 6 1.11 12.45 -0.08
N ALA A 7 0.35 12.11 0.97
CA ALA A 7 0.50 12.69 2.29
C ALA A 7 1.83 12.26 2.92
N ARG A 8 2.52 13.20 3.56
CA ARG A 8 3.80 12.94 4.22
C ARG A 8 3.65 12.80 5.73
N LEU A 9 4.63 12.15 6.34
CA LEU A 9 4.71 12.01 7.79
C LEU A 9 4.39 13.34 8.50
N GLY A 10 3.53 13.29 9.50
CA GLY A 10 3.02 14.45 10.21
C GLY A 10 1.64 14.92 9.75
N HIS A 11 1.17 14.52 8.58
CA HIS A 11 -0.17 14.86 8.13
C HIS A 11 -1.22 14.12 8.97
N PRO A 12 -2.27 14.82 9.47
CA PRO A 12 -3.29 14.22 10.36
C PRO A 12 -4.02 13.02 9.75
N ILE A 13 -4.18 12.98 8.43
CA ILE A 13 -4.87 11.88 7.74
C ILE A 13 -4.19 10.52 7.98
N LEU A 14 -2.88 10.51 8.22
CA LEU A 14 -2.11 9.28 8.47
C LEU A 14 -2.31 8.72 9.87
N GLN A 15 -2.83 9.52 10.80
CA GLN A 15 -3.10 9.12 12.18
C GLN A 15 -4.58 8.87 12.45
N LYS A 16 -5.44 9.24 11.53
CA LYS A 16 -6.88 9.06 11.65
C LYS A 16 -7.25 7.60 11.42
N LYS A 17 -8.17 7.07 12.26
CA LYS A 17 -8.74 5.75 12.03
C LYS A 17 -9.54 5.77 10.73
N THR A 18 -9.27 4.80 9.85
CA THR A 18 -9.98 4.66 8.58
C THR A 18 -11.35 4.05 8.73
N SER A 19 -12.25 4.38 7.82
CA SER A 19 -13.58 3.78 7.77
C SER A 19 -13.60 2.57 6.83
N LEU A 20 -14.50 1.63 7.13
CA LEU A 20 -14.78 0.48 6.27
C LEU A 20 -15.41 0.92 4.95
N VAL A 21 -15.13 0.16 3.91
CA VAL A 21 -15.83 0.28 2.62
C VAL A 21 -17.12 -0.54 2.71
N ASN A 22 -18.27 0.10 2.54
CA ASN A 22 -19.57 -0.54 2.72
C ASN A 22 -20.13 -1.19 1.46
N LYS A 23 -19.76 -0.70 0.28
CA LYS A 23 -20.25 -1.22 -1.00
C LYS A 23 -19.08 -1.73 -1.83
N ILE A 24 -19.06 -3.03 -2.06
CA ILE A 24 -18.06 -3.73 -2.86
C ILE A 24 -18.77 -4.71 -3.79
N PRO A 25 -18.55 -4.64 -5.11
CA PRO A 25 -17.80 -3.62 -5.84
C PRO A 25 -18.60 -2.33 -6.01
N SER A 26 -17.88 -1.20 -6.15
CA SER A 26 -18.46 0.08 -6.51
C SER A 26 -17.56 0.80 -7.51
N SER A 27 -18.16 1.68 -8.33
CA SER A 27 -17.40 2.46 -9.32
C SER A 27 -16.39 3.40 -8.66
N SER A 28 -16.75 4.00 -7.52
CA SER A 28 -15.87 4.89 -6.78
C SER A 28 -14.64 4.17 -6.21
N ILE A 29 -14.79 2.94 -5.73
CA ILE A 29 -13.67 2.14 -5.24
C ILE A 29 -12.77 1.69 -6.39
N LYS A 30 -13.34 1.28 -7.51
CA LYS A 30 -12.56 0.95 -8.70
C LYS A 30 -11.74 2.14 -9.20
N GLN A 31 -12.33 3.34 -9.23
CA GLN A 31 -11.63 4.57 -9.61
C GLN A 31 -10.51 4.89 -8.62
N LEU A 32 -10.77 4.77 -7.32
CA LEU A 32 -9.75 4.97 -6.29
C LEU A 32 -8.57 4.00 -6.48
N ILE A 33 -8.83 2.73 -6.70
CA ILE A 33 -7.77 1.72 -6.92
C ILE A 33 -6.96 2.06 -8.18
N ASN A 34 -7.60 2.50 -9.25
CA ASN A 34 -6.90 2.91 -10.47
C ASN A 34 -6.02 4.13 -10.23
N ASP A 35 -6.52 5.15 -9.55
CA ASP A 35 -5.75 6.35 -9.23
C ASP A 35 -4.59 6.04 -8.27
N MET A 36 -4.81 5.18 -7.29
CA MET A 36 -3.75 4.70 -6.38
C MET A 36 -2.68 3.92 -7.13
N THR A 37 -3.08 3.09 -8.09
CA THR A 37 -2.16 2.31 -8.92
C THR A 37 -1.25 3.23 -9.74
N GLU A 38 -1.80 4.21 -10.42
CA GLU A 38 -1.02 5.19 -11.17
C GLU A 38 -0.07 5.99 -10.26
N THR A 39 -0.57 6.42 -9.11
CA THR A 39 0.22 7.16 -8.12
C THR A 39 1.39 6.34 -7.60
N MET A 40 1.14 5.07 -7.24
CA MET A 40 2.16 4.14 -6.75
C MET A 40 3.25 3.90 -7.81
N LEU A 41 2.84 3.66 -9.06
CA LEU A 41 3.77 3.41 -10.16
C LEU A 41 4.60 4.65 -10.49
N ASP A 42 3.99 5.83 -10.52
CA ASP A 42 4.68 7.10 -10.73
C ASP A 42 5.75 7.34 -9.65
N ALA A 43 5.42 7.05 -8.39
CA ALA A 43 6.34 7.17 -7.27
C ALA A 43 7.33 5.99 -7.14
N LYS A 44 7.29 5.02 -8.05
CA LYS A 44 8.12 3.81 -8.03
C LYS A 44 7.98 3.01 -6.73
N GLY A 45 6.79 2.99 -6.16
CA GLY A 45 6.48 2.25 -4.93
C GLY A 45 6.06 0.81 -5.19
N ILE A 46 6.03 0.04 -4.12
CA ILE A 46 5.55 -1.35 -4.11
C ILE A 46 4.30 -1.53 -3.26
N GLY A 47 3.88 -0.51 -2.55
CA GLY A 47 2.66 -0.50 -1.75
C GLY A 47 2.15 0.91 -1.53
N LEU A 48 0.83 1.05 -1.39
CA LEU A 48 0.18 2.32 -1.11
C LEU A 48 -1.16 2.07 -0.44
N ALA A 49 -1.43 2.81 0.63
CA ALA A 49 -2.72 2.79 1.32
C ALA A 49 -3.53 4.05 1.03
N ALA A 50 -4.84 3.95 1.02
CA ALA A 50 -5.73 5.07 0.70
C ALA A 50 -5.50 6.32 1.58
N PRO A 51 -5.22 6.21 2.88
CA PRO A 51 -4.89 7.39 3.68
C PRO A 51 -3.68 8.17 3.17
N GLN A 52 -2.72 7.51 2.53
CA GLN A 52 -1.55 8.18 1.94
C GLN A 52 -1.92 9.08 0.75
N VAL A 53 -3.08 8.89 0.16
CA VAL A 53 -3.62 9.76 -0.91
C VAL A 53 -4.84 10.57 -0.42
N HIS A 54 -4.89 10.84 0.88
CA HIS A 54 -5.91 11.67 1.55
C HIS A 54 -7.33 11.07 1.55
N ILE A 55 -7.45 9.75 1.41
CA ILE A 55 -8.74 9.04 1.45
C ILE A 55 -8.74 8.13 2.68
N SER A 56 -9.55 8.48 3.69
CA SER A 56 -9.60 7.74 4.97
C SER A 56 -10.51 6.50 4.86
N LYS A 57 -10.11 5.55 4.03
CA LYS A 57 -10.80 4.26 3.83
C LYS A 57 -9.85 3.09 3.95
N GLN A 58 -10.38 1.92 4.33
CA GLN A 58 -9.61 0.69 4.43
C GLN A 58 -9.41 0.04 3.06
N VAL A 59 -8.56 0.66 2.26
CA VAL A 59 -8.14 0.17 0.95
C VAL A 59 -6.62 0.31 0.86
N MET A 60 -5.96 -0.71 0.36
CA MET A 60 -4.54 -0.68 0.06
C MET A 60 -4.24 -1.47 -1.20
N ILE A 61 -3.16 -1.14 -1.85
CA ILE A 61 -2.62 -1.89 -2.99
C ILE A 61 -1.17 -2.24 -2.75
N PHE A 62 -0.71 -3.32 -3.35
CA PHE A 62 0.70 -3.71 -3.31
C PHE A 62 1.06 -4.51 -4.56
N ARG A 63 2.36 -4.64 -4.79
CA ARG A 63 2.93 -5.48 -5.84
C ARG A 63 4.30 -5.99 -5.41
N ILE A 64 4.73 -7.08 -6.02
CA ILE A 64 6.12 -7.52 -6.00
C ILE A 64 6.60 -7.52 -7.45
N PRO A 65 7.42 -6.54 -7.87
CA PRO A 65 7.93 -6.47 -9.24
C PRO A 65 8.95 -7.57 -9.50
N LYS A 66 9.16 -7.87 -10.77
CA LYS A 66 10.31 -8.70 -11.19
C LYS A 66 11.60 -7.94 -10.91
N GLU A 67 12.54 -8.56 -10.21
CA GLU A 67 13.83 -7.95 -9.94
C GLU A 67 14.78 -8.11 -11.14
N ASP A 68 14.70 -9.24 -11.86
CA ASP A 68 15.48 -9.51 -13.09
C ASP A 68 14.72 -10.41 -14.07
N GLU A 69 15.07 -10.34 -15.36
CA GLU A 69 14.46 -11.17 -16.40
C GLU A 69 14.75 -12.68 -16.25
N GLU A 70 15.75 -13.03 -15.43
CA GLU A 70 16.18 -14.41 -15.17
C GLU A 70 15.56 -15.03 -13.91
N GLU A 71 14.89 -14.25 -13.04
CA GLU A 71 14.25 -14.82 -11.88
C GLU A 71 12.96 -15.58 -12.23
N GLU A 72 12.85 -16.77 -11.65
CA GLU A 72 11.68 -17.62 -11.81
C GLU A 72 10.38 -16.88 -11.50
N LYS A 73 9.36 -17.10 -12.31
CA LYS A 73 8.02 -16.47 -12.24
C LYS A 73 7.33 -16.55 -10.84
N ASN A 74 7.94 -17.24 -9.88
CA ASN A 74 7.33 -17.54 -8.59
C ASN A 74 7.43 -16.40 -7.57
N ASN A 75 8.27 -15.37 -7.80
CA ASN A 75 8.48 -14.27 -6.85
C ASN A 75 7.81 -12.95 -7.28
N THR A 76 7.04 -12.96 -8.35
CA THR A 76 6.34 -11.76 -8.83
C THR A 76 4.89 -11.79 -8.40
N ILE A 77 4.42 -10.70 -7.78
CA ILE A 77 3.00 -10.50 -7.50
C ILE A 77 2.54 -9.26 -8.27
N GLU A 78 1.52 -9.43 -9.10
CA GLU A 78 0.88 -8.33 -9.80
C GLU A 78 0.16 -7.40 -8.82
N ILE A 79 -0.17 -6.20 -9.27
CA ILE A 79 -0.86 -5.21 -8.44
C ILE A 79 -2.16 -5.81 -7.89
N THR A 80 -2.23 -5.91 -6.58
CA THR A 80 -3.32 -6.50 -5.83
C THR A 80 -3.91 -5.49 -4.87
N ALA A 81 -5.23 -5.38 -4.83
CA ALA A 81 -5.95 -4.52 -3.89
C ALA A 81 -6.52 -5.34 -2.73
N LEU A 82 -6.36 -4.82 -1.52
CA LEU A 82 -7.02 -5.35 -0.32
C LEU A 82 -8.02 -4.31 0.18
N ILE A 83 -9.25 -4.74 0.38
CA ILE A 83 -10.36 -3.91 0.86
C ILE A 83 -10.83 -4.46 2.20
N ASN A 84 -10.94 -3.59 3.22
CA ASN A 84 -11.27 -3.98 4.58
C ASN A 84 -10.38 -5.11 5.12
N PRO A 85 -9.04 -5.01 5.01
CA PRO A 85 -8.16 -6.06 5.47
C PRO A 85 -8.19 -6.21 6.99
N LYS A 86 -7.96 -7.45 7.45
CA LYS A 86 -7.75 -7.76 8.86
C LYS A 86 -6.40 -8.43 9.02
N ILE A 87 -5.66 -8.01 10.04
CA ILE A 87 -4.37 -8.61 10.36
C ILE A 87 -4.59 -9.59 11.52
N SER A 88 -4.12 -10.82 11.34
CA SER A 88 -4.08 -11.82 12.40
C SER A 88 -2.68 -12.41 12.52
N LYS A 89 -2.22 -12.56 13.75
CA LYS A 89 -0.94 -13.20 14.05
C LYS A 89 -1.10 -14.71 13.89
N VAL A 90 -0.25 -15.33 13.07
CA VAL A 90 -0.31 -16.78 12.81
C VAL A 90 0.83 -17.54 13.49
N SER A 91 1.85 -16.87 14.02
CA SER A 91 2.97 -17.47 14.75
C SER A 91 3.59 -16.46 15.70
N GLU A 92 4.44 -16.94 16.62
CA GLU A 92 5.26 -16.09 17.50
C GLU A 92 6.58 -15.65 16.83
N GLU A 93 6.92 -16.23 15.69
CA GLU A 93 8.13 -15.89 14.97
C GLU A 93 8.08 -14.47 14.43
N THR A 94 9.20 -13.78 14.51
CA THR A 94 9.34 -12.41 14.00
C THR A 94 10.52 -12.31 13.08
N ASN A 95 10.44 -11.41 12.12
CA ASN A 95 11.54 -11.08 11.22
C ASN A 95 11.77 -9.57 11.24
N THR A 96 13.03 -9.17 11.19
CA THR A 96 13.43 -7.76 11.14
C THR A 96 14.03 -7.45 9.78
N GLN A 97 13.43 -6.51 9.07
CA GLN A 97 13.88 -6.11 7.74
C GLN A 97 13.86 -4.59 7.58
N TRP A 98 14.59 -4.11 6.58
CA TRP A 98 14.53 -2.73 6.19
C TRP A 98 13.25 -2.44 5.43
N GLU A 99 12.56 -1.37 5.82
CA GLU A 99 11.35 -0.89 5.17
C GLU A 99 11.47 0.59 4.82
N GLY A 100 10.86 0.95 3.70
CA GLY A 100 10.65 2.33 3.30
C GLY A 100 9.16 2.64 3.18
N CYS A 101 8.82 3.91 3.05
CA CYS A 101 7.45 4.38 2.89
C CYS A 101 7.42 5.61 2.00
N LEU A 102 6.47 5.67 1.08
CA LEU A 102 6.29 6.84 0.19
C LEU A 102 5.92 8.10 0.96
N SER A 103 5.36 7.98 2.17
CA SER A 103 5.07 9.10 3.07
C SER A 103 6.28 9.59 3.85
N ILE A 104 7.40 8.87 3.78
CA ILE A 104 8.68 9.21 4.43
C ILE A 104 9.79 9.09 3.38
N PRO A 105 9.80 9.99 2.38
CA PRO A 105 10.75 9.89 1.28
C PRO A 105 12.21 10.05 1.76
N GLY A 106 13.11 9.25 1.18
CA GLY A 106 14.53 9.29 1.46
C GLY A 106 14.98 8.62 2.76
N MET A 107 14.07 7.98 3.49
CA MET A 107 14.40 7.28 4.75
C MET A 107 13.97 5.82 4.71
N THR A 108 14.77 4.96 5.32
CA THR A 108 14.43 3.57 5.59
C THR A 108 14.65 3.27 7.08
N GLY A 109 13.93 2.30 7.60
CA GLY A 109 14.05 1.89 9.00
C GLY A 109 14.00 0.37 9.14
N LEU A 110 14.61 -0.12 10.22
CA LEU A 110 14.50 -1.53 10.59
C LEU A 110 13.19 -1.75 11.33
N VAL A 111 12.37 -2.66 10.81
CA VAL A 111 11.06 -2.97 11.37
C VAL A 111 10.97 -4.46 11.69
N LYS A 112 10.55 -4.76 12.90
CA LYS A 112 10.29 -6.12 13.38
C LYS A 112 8.82 -6.45 13.19
N ARG A 113 8.54 -7.54 12.48
CA ARG A 113 7.18 -8.00 12.21
C ARG A 113 7.01 -9.49 12.48
N TYR A 114 5.78 -9.87 12.79
CA TYR A 114 5.36 -11.25 12.84
C TYR A 114 5.22 -11.83 11.44
#